data_13396e623ae39ee88bc766178429a199
#
_entry.id   13396e623ae39ee88bc766178429a199
#
_cell.length_a   1.000
_cell.length_b   1.000
_cell.length_c   1.000
_cell.angle_alpha   90.00
_cell.angle_beta   90.00
_cell.angle_gamma   90.00
#
_symmetry.space_group_name_H-M   'P 1'
#
loop_
_entity.id
_entity.type
_entity.pdbx_description
1 polymer ?
#
loop_
_entity_poly.entity_id
_entity_poly.type
_entity_poly.pdbx_seq_one_letter_code
_entity_poly.pdbx_strand_id
1 'polypeptide(L)'
;MKRETKRVLILSLKIGVGSAIAIILAYFFKLDNPTSAGTIALLSLLTTKWGTVKLVLRRISTFFVTILFCFIFFELIPSHWIAFGLVIACLVGYSEKMKCQNTLSVNAMIAVHYLSYLDFSLHFMMNEFYLILIGAIIAFLLNLVHDYSGEEEYLNSCMIYMEDKIQSLMYLIVHYIQSEERNTTIWKELEDIKEQAEKYIHIAMEYQDNTFTDLPDYYIRYFEMRALQCDILHMLHYKIRKIREMPKEAHELANYIEYLIPFIHEKNDPQPQISSLHKMLKDKQSEALPESRIEFESKAMLLHIYMDLEEFLYTKKKFIDQTTEEQKKLYWR
;
A
#
# COMPACT_ATOMS: atom_id res chain seq x y z
N MET A 1 3.77 5.64 19.21
CA MET A 1 4.94 6.52 19.39
C MET A 1 6.26 5.77 19.62
N LYS A 2 6.38 4.82 20.56
CA LYS A 2 7.67 4.10 20.79
C LYS A 2 8.17 3.26 19.60
N ARG A 3 7.28 2.63 18.80
CA ARG A 3 7.67 1.75 17.68
C ARG A 3 8.17 2.56 16.48
N GLU A 4 7.47 3.63 16.10
CA GLU A 4 7.90 4.51 15.01
C GLU A 4 9.26 5.15 15.31
N THR A 5 9.46 5.64 16.52
CA THR A 5 10.76 6.22 16.94
C THR A 5 11.89 5.20 16.85
N LYS A 6 11.66 3.95 17.30
CA LYS A 6 12.65 2.86 17.18
C LYS A 6 12.96 2.53 15.72
N ARG A 7 11.93 2.47 14.85
CA ARG A 7 12.08 2.21 13.42
C ARG A 7 12.91 3.31 12.73
N VAL A 8 12.59 4.58 13.01
CA VAL A 8 13.34 5.73 12.46
C VAL A 8 14.80 5.68 12.92
N LEU A 9 15.06 5.39 14.19
CA LEU A 9 16.42 5.31 14.71
C LEU A 9 17.23 4.19 14.05
N ILE A 10 16.65 2.98 13.91
CA ILE A 10 17.31 1.85 13.26
C ILE A 10 17.60 2.17 11.80
N LEU A 11 16.63 2.75 11.08
CA LEU A 11 16.80 3.14 9.68
C LEU A 11 17.91 4.20 9.53
N SER A 12 17.90 5.23 10.37
CA SER A 12 18.93 6.29 10.35
C SER A 12 20.33 5.74 10.61
N LEU A 13 20.46 4.85 11.60
CA LEU A 13 21.75 4.20 11.91
C LEU A 13 22.21 3.32 10.74
N LYS A 14 21.31 2.52 10.18
CA LYS A 14 21.56 1.65 9.03
C LYS A 14 22.06 2.45 7.81
N ILE A 15 21.38 3.54 7.50
CA ILE A 15 21.75 4.42 6.38
C ILE A 15 23.11 5.07 6.63
N GLY A 16 23.34 5.63 7.82
CA GLY A 16 24.60 6.27 8.17
C GLY A 16 25.79 5.32 8.11
N VAL A 17 25.67 4.15 8.75
CA VAL A 17 26.71 3.11 8.74
C VAL A 17 26.94 2.58 7.32
N GLY A 18 25.87 2.28 6.57
CA GLY A 18 25.96 1.76 5.21
C GLY A 18 26.65 2.73 4.26
N SER A 19 26.29 4.02 4.34
CA SER A 19 26.94 5.06 3.53
C SER A 19 28.44 5.19 3.88
N ALA A 20 28.81 5.18 5.16
CA ALA A 20 30.20 5.25 5.59
C ALA A 20 31.02 4.05 5.08
N ILE A 21 30.47 2.81 5.20
CA ILE A 21 31.12 1.60 4.72
C ILE A 21 31.33 1.67 3.19
N ALA A 22 30.34 2.13 2.42
CA ALA A 22 30.45 2.25 0.98
C ALA A 22 31.56 3.26 0.58
N ILE A 23 31.68 4.39 1.27
CA ILE A 23 32.75 5.36 1.04
C ILE A 23 34.12 4.75 1.35
N ILE A 24 34.28 4.07 2.49
CA ILE A 24 35.53 3.44 2.91
C ILE A 24 35.96 2.39 1.88
N LEU A 25 35.04 1.56 1.38
CA LEU A 25 35.36 0.57 0.36
C LEU A 25 35.76 1.20 -0.97
N ALA A 26 35.03 2.22 -1.44
CA ALA A 26 35.39 2.95 -2.66
C ALA A 26 36.78 3.61 -2.54
N TYR A 27 37.08 4.18 -1.38
CA TYR A 27 38.42 4.74 -1.10
C TYR A 27 39.50 3.66 -1.06
N PHE A 28 39.22 2.51 -0.45
CA PHE A 28 40.16 1.38 -0.42
C PHE A 28 40.53 0.87 -1.82
N PHE A 29 39.53 0.82 -2.73
CA PHE A 29 39.75 0.47 -4.12
C PHE A 29 40.34 1.60 -4.97
N LYS A 30 40.68 2.74 -4.36
CA LYS A 30 41.25 3.91 -5.02
C LYS A 30 40.38 4.44 -6.19
N LEU A 31 39.07 4.39 -6.02
CA LEU A 31 38.15 4.95 -7.01
C LEU A 31 38.10 6.46 -6.90
N ASP A 32 37.91 7.11 -8.04
CA ASP A 32 37.65 8.55 -8.09
C ASP A 32 36.23 8.84 -7.54
N ASN A 33 36.06 9.96 -6.85
CA ASN A 33 34.81 10.39 -6.22
C ASN A 33 34.20 9.35 -5.24
N PRO A 34 34.93 8.79 -4.27
CA PRO A 34 34.47 7.71 -3.41
C PRO A 34 33.22 8.06 -2.58
N THR A 35 32.98 9.36 -2.31
CA THR A 35 31.79 9.86 -1.62
C THR A 35 30.48 9.52 -2.35
N SER A 36 30.54 9.36 -3.65
CA SER A 36 29.40 9.01 -4.48
C SER A 36 28.87 7.60 -4.19
N ALA A 37 29.75 6.64 -3.84
CA ALA A 37 29.33 5.31 -3.39
C ALA A 37 28.46 5.38 -2.12
N GLY A 38 28.78 6.29 -1.20
CA GLY A 38 27.97 6.53 0.00
C GLY A 38 26.59 7.10 -0.32
N THR A 39 26.51 8.05 -1.24
CA THR A 39 25.23 8.62 -1.71
C THR A 39 24.38 7.55 -2.41
N ILE A 40 25.01 6.70 -3.23
CA ILE A 40 24.32 5.58 -3.90
C ILE A 40 23.80 4.57 -2.87
N ALA A 41 24.59 4.24 -1.84
CA ALA A 41 24.18 3.37 -0.75
C ALA A 41 22.99 3.96 0.02
N LEU A 42 23.03 5.25 0.39
CA LEU A 42 21.94 5.97 1.04
C LEU A 42 20.63 5.83 0.22
N LEU A 43 20.66 6.23 -1.05
CA LEU A 43 19.50 6.18 -1.93
C LEU A 43 19.00 4.76 -2.22
N SER A 44 19.83 3.74 -2.02
CA SER A 44 19.46 2.33 -2.17
C SER A 44 18.88 1.75 -0.87
N LEU A 45 19.35 2.19 0.30
CA LEU A 45 18.87 1.77 1.61
C LEU A 45 17.48 2.32 1.96
N LEU A 46 17.03 3.36 1.26
CA LEU A 46 15.66 3.89 1.38
C LEU A 46 14.61 3.00 0.70
N THR A 47 15.02 1.92 0.03
CA THR A 47 14.13 1.00 -0.66
C THR A 47 13.99 -0.34 0.09
N THR A 48 12.97 -1.11 -0.26
CA THR A 48 12.73 -2.46 0.25
C THR A 48 13.74 -3.46 -0.33
N LYS A 49 13.76 -4.70 0.17
CA LYS A 49 14.67 -5.77 -0.34
C LYS A 49 14.50 -6.00 -1.84
N TRP A 50 13.27 -6.26 -2.29
CA TRP A 50 12.95 -6.41 -3.72
C TRP A 50 13.13 -5.11 -4.49
N GLY A 51 12.73 -4.00 -3.88
CA GLY A 51 12.95 -2.67 -4.42
C GLY A 51 14.42 -2.40 -4.72
N THR A 52 15.35 -2.83 -3.84
CA THR A 52 16.79 -2.67 -4.04
C THR A 52 17.27 -3.44 -5.27
N VAL A 53 16.86 -4.71 -5.43
CA VAL A 53 17.25 -5.52 -6.60
C VAL A 53 16.74 -4.88 -7.91
N LYS A 54 15.45 -4.55 -7.95
CA LYS A 54 14.83 -3.86 -9.11
C LYS A 54 15.52 -2.52 -9.41
N LEU A 55 15.86 -1.76 -8.36
CA LEU A 55 16.54 -0.48 -8.49
C LEU A 55 17.94 -0.60 -9.05
N VAL A 56 18.73 -1.61 -8.60
CA VAL A 56 20.07 -1.85 -9.10
C VAL A 56 20.06 -2.18 -10.60
N LEU A 57 19.18 -3.09 -11.03
CA LEU A 57 19.04 -3.45 -12.45
C LEU A 57 18.65 -2.23 -13.31
N ARG A 58 17.71 -1.42 -12.82
CA ARG A 58 17.32 -0.17 -13.50
C ARG A 58 18.46 0.85 -13.54
N ARG A 59 19.24 1.00 -12.45
CA ARG A 59 20.41 1.89 -12.41
C ARG A 59 21.47 1.49 -13.40
N ILE A 60 21.78 0.19 -13.51
CA ILE A 60 22.75 -0.29 -14.50
C ILE A 60 22.27 0.00 -15.92
N SER A 61 21.00 -0.23 -16.22
CA SER A 61 20.43 0.10 -17.54
C SER A 61 20.49 1.61 -17.83
N THR A 62 20.03 2.44 -16.89
CA THR A 62 20.00 3.91 -17.07
C THR A 62 21.40 4.54 -17.04
N PHE A 63 22.38 3.91 -16.42
CA PHE A 63 23.79 4.31 -16.44
C PHE A 63 24.34 4.40 -17.87
N PHE A 64 24.16 3.37 -18.68
CA PHE A 64 24.60 3.39 -20.07
C PHE A 64 23.90 4.47 -20.90
N VAL A 65 22.61 4.69 -20.64
CA VAL A 65 21.85 5.77 -21.31
C VAL A 65 22.40 7.15 -20.89
N THR A 66 22.78 7.30 -19.62
CA THR A 66 23.37 8.55 -19.11
C THR A 66 24.70 8.84 -19.80
N ILE A 67 25.57 7.84 -19.91
CA ILE A 67 26.87 8.00 -20.60
C ILE A 67 26.64 8.40 -22.06
N LEU A 68 25.72 7.72 -22.74
CA LEU A 68 25.41 8.03 -24.14
C LEU A 68 24.94 9.48 -24.30
N PHE A 69 24.04 9.96 -23.45
CA PHE A 69 23.60 11.36 -23.51
C PHE A 69 24.74 12.34 -23.16
N CYS A 70 25.55 12.05 -22.13
CA CYS A 70 26.71 12.86 -21.80
C CYS A 70 27.68 12.94 -22.98
N PHE A 71 28.04 11.80 -23.59
CA PHE A 71 28.93 11.76 -24.74
C PHE A 71 28.40 12.61 -25.91
N ILE A 72 27.14 12.39 -26.31
CA ILE A 72 26.52 13.12 -27.44
C ILE A 72 26.51 14.64 -27.17
N PHE A 73 26.01 15.05 -26.01
CA PHE A 73 25.78 16.48 -25.79
C PHE A 73 27.07 17.24 -25.42
N PHE A 74 28.02 16.63 -24.70
CA PHE A 74 29.28 17.31 -24.36
C PHE A 74 30.24 17.39 -25.55
N GLU A 75 30.14 16.46 -26.52
CA GLU A 75 30.91 16.57 -27.77
C GLU A 75 30.29 17.52 -28.79
N LEU A 76 28.95 17.59 -28.87
CA LEU A 76 28.26 18.37 -29.89
C LEU A 76 28.11 19.86 -29.48
N ILE A 77 28.05 20.16 -28.20
CA ILE A 77 27.70 21.50 -27.71
C ILE A 77 28.88 22.12 -26.99
N PRO A 78 29.44 23.21 -27.53
CA PRO A 78 30.63 23.89 -26.93
C PRO A 78 30.38 24.41 -25.51
N SER A 79 29.15 24.80 -25.19
CA SER A 79 28.80 25.23 -23.83
C SER A 79 28.38 24.03 -22.96
N HIS A 80 29.29 23.54 -22.13
CA HIS A 80 29.08 22.38 -21.26
C HIS A 80 27.92 22.58 -20.28
N TRP A 81 27.62 23.81 -19.86
CA TRP A 81 26.45 24.10 -18.99
C TRP A 81 25.13 23.91 -19.71
N ILE A 82 25.04 24.31 -20.99
CA ILE A 82 23.85 24.10 -21.82
C ILE A 82 23.73 22.60 -22.12
N ALA A 83 24.86 21.96 -22.49
CA ALA A 83 24.92 20.53 -22.74
C ALA A 83 24.41 19.72 -21.53
N PHE A 84 24.85 20.07 -20.32
CA PHE A 84 24.37 19.43 -19.07
C PHE A 84 22.88 19.60 -18.89
N GLY A 85 22.33 20.81 -19.11
CA GLY A 85 20.88 21.04 -19.04
C GLY A 85 20.09 20.14 -19.97
N LEU A 86 20.60 19.92 -21.21
CA LEU A 86 19.98 19.03 -22.18
C LEU A 86 20.10 17.55 -21.77
N VAL A 87 21.26 17.14 -21.22
CA VAL A 87 21.43 15.79 -20.66
C VAL A 87 20.37 15.53 -19.60
N ILE A 88 20.21 16.44 -18.62
CA ILE A 88 19.21 16.29 -17.57
C ILE A 88 17.78 16.25 -18.13
N ALA A 89 17.46 17.13 -19.09
CA ALA A 89 16.13 17.13 -19.72
C ALA A 89 15.82 15.79 -20.42
N CYS A 90 16.80 15.25 -21.17
CA CYS A 90 16.68 13.94 -21.82
C CYS A 90 16.58 12.80 -20.79
N LEU A 91 17.35 12.84 -19.70
CA LEU A 91 17.26 11.84 -18.62
C LEU A 91 15.91 11.85 -17.92
N VAL A 92 15.34 13.02 -17.65
CA VAL A 92 13.99 13.16 -17.08
C VAL A 92 12.97 12.56 -18.05
N GLY A 93 12.98 12.95 -19.33
CA GLY A 93 12.05 12.42 -20.32
C GLY A 93 12.16 10.90 -20.50
N TYR A 94 13.38 10.37 -20.50
CA TYR A 94 13.62 8.93 -20.55
C TYR A 94 13.09 8.21 -19.29
N SER A 95 13.40 8.77 -18.10
CA SER A 95 12.99 8.21 -16.82
C SER A 95 11.48 8.17 -16.64
N GLU A 96 10.77 9.20 -17.11
CA GLU A 96 9.31 9.24 -17.11
C GLU A 96 8.73 8.15 -18.02
N LYS A 97 9.23 8.06 -19.26
CA LYS A 97 8.75 7.08 -20.24
C LYS A 97 8.99 5.63 -19.78
N MET A 98 10.13 5.36 -19.14
CA MET A 98 10.53 4.02 -18.68
C MET A 98 10.09 3.72 -17.25
N LYS A 99 9.38 4.63 -16.57
CA LYS A 99 8.95 4.50 -15.17
C LYS A 99 10.11 4.17 -14.21
N CYS A 100 11.23 4.90 -14.36
CA CYS A 100 12.44 4.69 -13.56
C CYS A 100 12.96 6.00 -12.91
N GLN A 101 12.06 6.88 -12.47
CA GLN A 101 12.37 8.17 -11.84
C GLN A 101 13.29 8.03 -10.62
N ASN A 102 13.19 6.91 -9.90
CA ASN A 102 14.04 6.59 -8.75
C ASN A 102 15.54 6.39 -9.08
N THR A 103 15.91 6.33 -10.36
CA THR A 103 17.31 6.29 -10.80
C THR A 103 17.88 7.66 -11.11
N LEU A 104 17.03 8.69 -11.26
CA LEU A 104 17.39 9.98 -11.78
C LEU A 104 18.47 10.69 -10.93
N SER A 105 18.37 10.65 -9.61
CA SER A 105 19.33 11.31 -8.70
C SER A 105 20.75 10.76 -8.86
N VAL A 106 20.89 9.45 -9.00
CA VAL A 106 22.20 8.80 -9.22
C VAL A 106 22.75 9.13 -10.61
N ASN A 107 21.88 9.06 -11.62
CA ASN A 107 22.28 9.38 -13.00
C ASN A 107 22.66 10.86 -13.18
N ALA A 108 21.96 11.78 -12.51
CA ALA A 108 22.32 13.19 -12.49
C ALA A 108 23.69 13.41 -11.82
N MET A 109 23.98 12.70 -10.72
CA MET A 109 25.29 12.74 -10.08
C MET A 109 26.41 12.25 -11.02
N ILE A 110 26.18 11.15 -11.74
CA ILE A 110 27.12 10.64 -12.76
C ILE A 110 27.32 11.67 -13.87
N ALA A 111 26.24 12.28 -14.35
CA ALA A 111 26.33 13.35 -15.36
C ALA A 111 27.16 14.57 -14.86
N VAL A 112 27.10 14.88 -13.55
CA VAL A 112 27.99 15.92 -12.94
C VAL A 112 29.44 15.49 -12.97
N HIS A 113 29.77 14.21 -12.74
CA HIS A 113 31.15 13.74 -12.86
C HIS A 113 31.66 13.88 -14.30
N TYR A 114 30.86 13.45 -15.31
CA TYR A 114 31.21 13.66 -16.73
C TYR A 114 31.34 15.14 -17.09
N LEU A 115 30.51 16.02 -16.52
CA LEU A 115 30.67 17.47 -16.70
C LEU A 115 31.98 17.98 -16.11
N SER A 116 32.41 17.43 -14.97
CA SER A 116 33.61 17.91 -14.24
C SER A 116 34.93 17.43 -14.86
N TYR A 117 34.94 16.21 -15.38
CA TYR A 117 36.17 15.59 -15.89
C TYR A 117 36.27 15.56 -17.41
N LEU A 118 35.15 15.59 -18.12
CA LEU A 118 35.06 15.45 -19.59
C LEU A 118 35.84 14.26 -20.12
N ASP A 119 35.94 13.18 -19.31
CA ASP A 119 36.68 11.98 -19.64
C ASP A 119 35.69 10.84 -19.97
N PHE A 120 35.73 10.38 -21.22
CA PHE A 120 34.92 9.27 -21.72
C PHE A 120 35.77 7.98 -21.91
N SER A 121 36.95 7.91 -21.27
CA SER A 121 37.77 6.71 -21.29
C SER A 121 37.04 5.50 -20.64
N LEU A 122 37.38 4.32 -21.09
CA LEU A 122 36.86 3.09 -20.47
C LEU A 122 37.21 3.01 -18.98
N HIS A 123 38.36 3.54 -18.60
CA HIS A 123 38.81 3.60 -17.21
C HIS A 123 37.84 4.41 -16.35
N PHE A 124 37.47 5.60 -16.78
CA PHE A 124 36.53 6.47 -16.08
C PHE A 124 35.12 5.87 -16.05
N MET A 125 34.65 5.27 -17.16
CA MET A 125 33.39 4.57 -17.22
C MET A 125 33.32 3.41 -16.21
N MET A 126 34.41 2.63 -16.09
CA MET A 126 34.47 1.53 -15.11
C MET A 126 34.53 2.04 -13.67
N ASN A 127 35.18 3.16 -13.42
CA ASN A 127 35.17 3.84 -12.11
C ASN A 127 33.73 4.14 -11.67
N GLU A 128 32.96 4.83 -12.50
CA GLU A 128 31.56 5.17 -12.21
C GLU A 128 30.69 3.93 -12.02
N PHE A 129 30.92 2.89 -12.82
CA PHE A 129 30.22 1.61 -12.68
C PHE A 129 30.52 0.92 -11.34
N TYR A 130 31.79 0.92 -10.90
CA TYR A 130 32.18 0.34 -9.60
C TYR A 130 31.60 1.12 -8.42
N LEU A 131 31.48 2.45 -8.51
CA LEU A 131 30.80 3.24 -7.49
C LEU A 131 29.34 2.84 -7.32
N ILE A 132 28.62 2.60 -8.43
CA ILE A 132 27.25 2.09 -8.41
C ILE A 132 27.19 0.71 -7.75
N LEU A 133 28.08 -0.19 -8.16
CA LEU A 133 28.12 -1.56 -7.63
C LEU A 133 28.40 -1.61 -6.13
N ILE A 134 29.40 -0.87 -5.65
CA ILE A 134 29.75 -0.83 -4.22
C ILE A 134 28.55 -0.31 -3.40
N GLY A 135 27.97 0.83 -3.80
CA GLY A 135 26.82 1.40 -3.10
C GLY A 135 25.62 0.47 -3.08
N ALA A 136 25.35 -0.18 -4.22
CA ALA A 136 24.25 -1.14 -4.37
C ALA A 136 24.45 -2.43 -3.55
N ILE A 137 25.65 -3.01 -3.57
CA ILE A 137 25.98 -4.25 -2.84
C ILE A 137 25.86 -4.00 -1.32
N ILE A 138 26.43 -2.90 -0.81
CA ILE A 138 26.34 -2.57 0.60
C ILE A 138 24.88 -2.38 1.02
N ALA A 139 24.09 -1.66 0.23
CA ALA A 139 22.67 -1.47 0.51
C ALA A 139 21.90 -2.81 0.51
N PHE A 140 22.18 -3.68 -0.46
CA PHE A 140 21.56 -4.99 -0.54
C PHE A 140 21.89 -5.86 0.68
N LEU A 141 23.17 -5.97 1.05
CA LEU A 141 23.60 -6.74 2.21
C LEU A 141 22.97 -6.26 3.52
N LEU A 142 22.90 -4.93 3.72
CA LEU A 142 22.28 -4.34 4.89
C LEU A 142 20.75 -4.48 4.88
N ASN A 143 20.12 -4.51 3.70
CA ASN A 143 18.69 -4.79 3.60
C ASN A 143 18.34 -6.26 3.89
N LEU A 144 19.26 -7.21 3.62
CA LEU A 144 19.06 -8.62 3.98
C LEU A 144 19.04 -8.85 5.50
N VAL A 145 19.87 -8.12 6.26
CA VAL A 145 20.01 -8.31 7.73
C VAL A 145 18.79 -7.79 8.51
N HIS A 146 17.91 -7.01 7.89
CA HIS A 146 16.74 -6.47 8.60
C HIS A 146 15.71 -7.56 8.87
N ASP A 147 15.38 -7.74 10.17
CA ASP A 147 14.36 -8.66 10.64
C ASP A 147 12.96 -8.02 10.56
N TYR A 148 12.06 -8.66 9.83
CA TYR A 148 10.67 -8.23 9.61
C TYR A 148 9.65 -9.05 10.41
N SER A 149 10.08 -9.96 11.30
CA SER A 149 9.18 -10.80 12.10
C SER A 149 8.19 -9.98 12.95
N GLY A 150 8.65 -8.87 13.51
CA GLY A 150 7.79 -7.94 14.26
C GLY A 150 6.79 -7.15 13.39
N GLU A 151 6.92 -7.17 12.06
CA GLU A 151 5.96 -6.52 11.15
C GLU A 151 4.76 -7.41 10.86
N GLU A 152 4.95 -8.72 10.77
CA GLU A 152 3.86 -9.70 10.66
C GLU A 152 2.94 -9.64 11.89
N GLU A 153 3.52 -9.67 13.10
CA GLU A 153 2.76 -9.54 14.34
C GLU A 153 1.98 -8.23 14.42
N TYR A 154 2.58 -7.15 13.91
CA TYR A 154 1.90 -5.87 13.82
C TYR A 154 0.73 -5.88 12.83
N LEU A 155 0.91 -6.43 11.63
CA LEU A 155 -0.16 -6.54 10.64
C LEU A 155 -1.32 -7.38 11.20
N ASN A 156 -1.03 -8.48 11.91
CA ASN A 156 -2.06 -9.26 12.58
C ASN A 156 -2.79 -8.44 13.66
N SER A 157 -2.09 -7.63 14.44
CA SER A 157 -2.73 -6.74 15.40
C SER A 157 -3.60 -5.66 14.75
N CYS A 158 -3.20 -5.16 13.58
CA CYS A 158 -3.99 -4.23 12.77
C CYS A 158 -5.25 -4.89 12.21
N MET A 159 -5.18 -6.18 11.82
CA MET A 159 -6.35 -6.94 11.38
C MET A 159 -7.39 -7.05 12.49
N ILE A 160 -6.98 -7.46 13.69
CA ILE A 160 -7.86 -7.54 14.87
C ILE A 160 -8.47 -6.18 15.19
N TYR A 161 -7.66 -5.13 15.21
CA TYR A 161 -8.14 -3.77 15.45
C TYR A 161 -9.22 -3.34 14.43
N MET A 162 -9.04 -3.66 13.14
CA MET A 162 -10.02 -3.37 12.09
C MET A 162 -11.32 -4.14 12.31
N GLU A 163 -11.24 -5.41 12.70
CA GLU A 163 -12.39 -6.26 12.99
C GLU A 163 -13.20 -5.69 14.16
N ASP A 164 -12.55 -5.38 15.28
CA ASP A 164 -13.19 -4.80 16.47
C ASP A 164 -13.87 -3.46 16.15
N LYS A 165 -13.21 -2.62 15.35
CA LYS A 165 -13.77 -1.34 14.95
C LYS A 165 -14.99 -1.48 14.04
N ILE A 166 -14.95 -2.36 13.05
CA ILE A 166 -16.09 -2.63 12.16
C ILE A 166 -17.25 -3.20 12.96
N GLN A 167 -17.00 -4.16 13.87
CA GLN A 167 -18.03 -4.68 14.76
C GLN A 167 -18.68 -3.57 15.59
N SER A 168 -17.87 -2.72 16.21
CA SER A 168 -18.36 -1.58 17.01
C SER A 168 -19.22 -0.63 16.19
N LEU A 169 -18.83 -0.33 14.95
CA LEU A 169 -19.59 0.53 14.03
C LEU A 169 -20.92 -0.11 13.62
N MET A 170 -20.92 -1.42 13.39
CA MET A 170 -22.16 -2.15 13.08
C MET A 170 -23.13 -2.13 14.27
N TYR A 171 -22.64 -2.24 15.52
CA TYR A 171 -23.46 -2.07 16.71
C TYR A 171 -24.07 -0.65 16.80
N LEU A 172 -23.29 0.39 16.49
CA LEU A 172 -23.82 1.76 16.46
C LEU A 172 -24.89 1.94 15.38
N ILE A 173 -24.73 1.29 14.23
CA ILE A 173 -25.73 1.31 13.14
C ILE A 173 -27.03 0.60 13.60
N VAL A 174 -26.91 -0.57 14.25
CA VAL A 174 -28.05 -1.28 14.82
C VAL A 174 -28.80 -0.40 15.82
N HIS A 175 -28.06 0.21 16.76
CA HIS A 175 -28.64 1.10 17.76
C HIS A 175 -29.36 2.28 17.10
N TYR A 176 -28.78 2.89 16.05
CA TYR A 176 -29.40 3.97 15.30
C TYR A 176 -30.73 3.55 14.65
N ILE A 177 -30.79 2.33 14.07
CA ILE A 177 -32.03 1.83 13.46
C ILE A 177 -33.11 1.57 14.52
N GLN A 178 -32.73 1.08 15.70
CA GLN A 178 -33.68 0.69 16.76
C GLN A 178 -34.17 1.85 17.60
N SER A 179 -33.30 2.85 17.90
CA SER A 179 -33.60 3.97 18.79
C SER A 179 -33.95 5.26 18.06
N GLU A 180 -33.66 5.33 16.75
CA GLU A 180 -33.74 6.55 15.92
C GLU A 180 -32.90 7.71 16.48
N GLU A 181 -32.05 7.47 17.47
CA GLU A 181 -31.14 8.49 18.02
C GLU A 181 -30.03 8.83 17.02
N ARG A 182 -30.00 10.08 16.58
CA ARG A 182 -29.01 10.56 15.61
C ARG A 182 -27.61 10.62 16.22
N ASN A 183 -26.82 9.59 16.00
CA ASN A 183 -25.40 9.60 16.34
C ASN A 183 -24.59 10.21 15.18
N THR A 184 -24.01 11.38 15.39
CA THR A 184 -23.21 12.09 14.39
C THR A 184 -21.76 11.57 14.30
N THR A 185 -21.33 10.74 15.27
CA THR A 185 -19.94 10.25 15.32
C THR A 185 -19.69 9.11 14.35
N ILE A 186 -20.70 8.31 14.01
CA ILE A 186 -20.57 7.14 13.12
C ILE A 186 -19.90 7.51 11.80
N TRP A 187 -20.30 8.64 11.21
CA TRP A 187 -19.76 9.12 9.94
C TRP A 187 -18.27 9.34 9.99
N LYS A 188 -17.82 10.05 11.02
CA LYS A 188 -16.40 10.35 11.22
C LYS A 188 -15.60 9.10 11.53
N GLU A 189 -16.13 8.19 12.35
CA GLU A 189 -15.46 6.94 12.69
C GLU A 189 -15.31 6.01 11.47
N LEU A 190 -16.30 5.99 10.54
CA LEU A 190 -16.19 5.25 9.29
C LEU A 190 -15.11 5.82 8.38
N GLU A 191 -14.98 7.15 8.30
CA GLU A 191 -13.94 7.82 7.54
C GLU A 191 -12.55 7.58 8.14
N ASP A 192 -12.42 7.72 9.46
CA ASP A 192 -11.17 7.47 10.19
C ASP A 192 -10.67 6.02 10.01
N ILE A 193 -11.57 5.03 10.07
CA ILE A 193 -11.18 3.62 9.91
C ILE A 193 -10.81 3.28 8.47
N LYS A 194 -11.44 3.91 7.49
CA LYS A 194 -11.05 3.77 6.09
C LYS A 194 -9.66 4.32 5.85
N GLU A 195 -9.36 5.53 6.34
CA GLU A 195 -8.01 6.12 6.25
C GLU A 195 -6.96 5.23 6.91
N GLN A 196 -7.31 4.56 8.01
CA GLN A 196 -6.40 3.59 8.65
C GLN A 196 -6.21 2.34 7.81
N ALA A 197 -7.25 1.82 7.16
CA ALA A 197 -7.12 0.69 6.24
C ALA A 197 -6.16 1.00 5.10
N GLU A 198 -6.25 2.20 4.50
CA GLU A 198 -5.33 2.65 3.46
C GLU A 198 -3.87 2.71 3.96
N LYS A 199 -3.64 3.19 5.18
CA LYS A 199 -2.30 3.16 5.81
C LYS A 199 -1.79 1.74 6.00
N TYR A 200 -2.67 0.80 6.40
CA TYR A 200 -2.29 -0.59 6.59
C TYR A 200 -2.01 -1.30 5.25
N ILE A 201 -2.68 -0.93 4.16
CA ILE A 201 -2.34 -1.40 2.81
C ILE A 201 -0.90 -1.02 2.46
N HIS A 202 -0.49 0.23 2.70
CA HIS A 202 0.89 0.66 2.46
C HIS A 202 1.91 -0.12 3.29
N ILE A 203 1.61 -0.38 4.56
CA ILE A 203 2.48 -1.18 5.44
C ILE A 203 2.55 -2.63 4.96
N ALA A 204 1.42 -3.20 4.51
CA ALA A 204 1.37 -4.54 3.95
C ALA A 204 2.18 -4.66 2.64
N MET A 205 2.12 -3.65 1.76
CA MET A 205 2.95 -3.58 0.55
C MET A 205 4.44 -3.53 0.90
N GLU A 206 4.82 -2.72 1.89
CA GLU A 206 6.21 -2.65 2.35
C GLU A 206 6.67 -3.98 2.95
N TYR A 207 5.83 -4.64 3.74
CA TYR A 207 6.10 -5.99 4.26
C TYR A 207 6.28 -7.00 3.14
N GLN A 208 5.39 -6.99 2.14
CA GLN A 208 5.49 -7.84 0.95
C GLN A 208 6.80 -7.65 0.21
N ASP A 209 7.18 -6.41 -0.07
CA ASP A 209 8.41 -6.10 -0.79
C ASP A 209 9.68 -6.43 0.01
N ASN A 210 9.56 -6.68 1.31
CA ASN A 210 10.66 -7.04 2.20
C ASN A 210 10.72 -8.54 2.54
N THR A 211 9.65 -9.29 2.25
CA THR A 211 9.59 -10.74 2.43
C THR A 211 9.76 -11.43 1.07
N PHE A 212 10.73 -12.35 0.95
CA PHE A 212 10.91 -13.17 -0.25
C PHE A 212 9.99 -14.40 -0.23
N THR A 213 8.75 -14.24 0.22
CA THR A 213 7.77 -15.33 0.25
C THR A 213 6.94 -15.34 -1.03
N ASP A 214 6.62 -16.52 -1.54
CA ASP A 214 5.79 -16.70 -2.75
C ASP A 214 4.29 -16.39 -2.53
N LEU A 215 3.89 -16.00 -1.30
CA LEU A 215 2.49 -15.79 -0.90
C LEU A 215 2.24 -14.38 -0.31
N PRO A 216 2.70 -13.31 -0.96
CA PRO A 216 2.89 -12.03 -0.29
C PRO A 216 1.64 -11.15 -0.18
N ASP A 217 0.63 -11.35 -1.01
CA ASP A 217 -0.49 -10.40 -1.19
C ASP A 217 -1.65 -10.55 -0.18
N TYR A 218 -1.53 -11.49 0.77
CA TYR A 218 -2.60 -11.81 1.72
C TYR A 218 -3.04 -10.59 2.54
N TYR A 219 -2.10 -9.90 3.21
CA TYR A 219 -2.41 -8.73 4.03
C TYR A 219 -2.92 -7.55 3.19
N ILE A 220 -2.38 -7.35 2.00
CA ILE A 220 -2.82 -6.29 1.08
C ILE A 220 -4.29 -6.52 0.75
N ARG A 221 -4.63 -7.71 0.23
CA ARG A 221 -6.02 -8.06 -0.11
C ARG A 221 -6.97 -8.02 1.08
N TYR A 222 -6.47 -8.39 2.28
CA TYR A 222 -7.28 -8.28 3.48
C TYR A 222 -7.65 -6.83 3.80
N PHE A 223 -6.69 -5.92 3.82
CA PHE A 223 -6.97 -4.51 4.11
C PHE A 223 -7.74 -3.82 2.99
N GLU A 224 -7.51 -4.16 1.73
CA GLU A 224 -8.32 -3.70 0.60
C GLU A 224 -9.79 -4.15 0.76
N MET A 225 -10.03 -5.39 1.11
CA MET A 225 -11.35 -5.92 1.40
C MET A 225 -12.03 -5.14 2.54
N ARG A 226 -11.29 -4.86 3.63
CA ARG A 226 -11.83 -4.10 4.77
C ARG A 226 -12.10 -2.63 4.41
N ALA A 227 -11.26 -1.99 3.60
CA ALA A 227 -11.50 -0.64 3.09
C ALA A 227 -12.79 -0.57 2.28
N LEU A 228 -13.01 -1.51 1.36
CA LEU A 228 -14.25 -1.63 0.59
C LEU A 228 -15.47 -1.85 1.50
N GLN A 229 -15.35 -2.70 2.52
CA GLN A 229 -16.42 -2.90 3.50
C GLN A 229 -16.75 -1.63 4.27
N CYS A 230 -15.76 -0.80 4.61
CA CYS A 230 -16.01 0.50 5.23
C CYS A 230 -16.76 1.45 4.30
N ASP A 231 -16.44 1.48 3.01
CA ASP A 231 -17.17 2.27 2.01
C ASP A 231 -18.63 1.83 1.90
N ILE A 232 -18.88 0.52 1.89
CA ILE A 232 -20.23 -0.04 1.85
C ILE A 232 -21.02 0.36 3.12
N LEU A 233 -20.42 0.24 4.31
CA LEU A 233 -21.07 0.66 5.56
C LEU A 233 -21.34 2.17 5.59
N HIS A 234 -20.47 2.97 5.01
CA HIS A 234 -20.66 4.41 4.87
C HIS A 234 -21.88 4.73 3.98
N MET A 235 -22.01 4.06 2.84
CA MET A 235 -23.16 4.18 1.95
C MET A 235 -24.44 3.67 2.60
N LEU A 236 -24.38 2.57 3.31
CA LEU A 236 -25.48 2.00 4.08
C LEU A 236 -25.97 2.99 5.14
N HIS A 237 -25.08 3.55 5.95
CA HIS A 237 -25.43 4.56 6.95
C HIS A 237 -26.06 5.81 6.31
N TYR A 238 -25.52 6.27 5.16
CA TYR A 238 -26.12 7.37 4.41
C TYR A 238 -27.57 7.08 4.00
N LYS A 239 -27.85 5.87 3.51
CA LYS A 239 -29.20 5.46 3.10
C LYS A 239 -30.16 5.39 4.29
N ILE A 240 -29.71 4.84 5.44
CA ILE A 240 -30.53 4.82 6.67
C ILE A 240 -30.97 6.25 7.05
N ARG A 241 -30.06 7.22 6.98
CA ARG A 241 -30.40 8.62 7.30
C ARG A 241 -31.39 9.29 6.35
N LYS A 242 -31.61 8.72 5.16
CA LYS A 242 -32.58 9.20 4.17
C LYS A 242 -33.98 8.64 4.40
N ILE A 243 -34.14 7.62 5.24
CA ILE A 243 -35.43 7.09 5.61
C ILE A 243 -36.18 8.14 6.42
N ARG A 244 -37.36 8.54 5.96
CA ARG A 244 -38.18 9.57 6.60
C ARG A 244 -38.95 9.04 7.79
N GLU A 245 -39.56 7.87 7.61
CA GLU A 245 -40.27 7.13 8.65
C GLU A 245 -39.71 5.71 8.66
N MET A 246 -39.23 5.28 9.83
CA MET A 246 -38.64 3.96 9.98
C MET A 246 -39.72 2.89 9.86
N PRO A 247 -39.69 2.03 8.81
CA PRO A 247 -40.68 0.98 8.67
C PRO A 247 -40.47 -0.09 9.73
N LYS A 248 -41.53 -0.86 10.04
CA LYS A 248 -41.47 -1.97 11.00
C LYS A 248 -40.42 -3.02 10.59
N GLU A 249 -40.25 -3.21 9.31
CA GLU A 249 -39.28 -4.14 8.71
C GLU A 249 -37.82 -3.72 8.96
N ALA A 250 -37.58 -2.48 9.40
CA ALA A 250 -36.24 -2.02 9.79
C ALA A 250 -35.70 -2.77 11.02
N HIS A 251 -36.58 -3.27 11.91
CA HIS A 251 -36.15 -4.11 13.02
C HIS A 251 -35.57 -5.45 12.55
N GLU A 252 -36.10 -6.03 11.48
CA GLU A 252 -35.53 -7.25 10.90
C GLU A 252 -34.13 -6.99 10.31
N LEU A 253 -33.97 -5.85 9.67
CA LEU A 253 -32.67 -5.39 9.19
C LEU A 253 -31.66 -5.23 10.34
N ALA A 254 -32.07 -4.57 11.42
CA ALA A 254 -31.25 -4.41 12.62
C ALA A 254 -30.83 -5.75 13.21
N ASN A 255 -31.78 -6.69 13.38
CA ASN A 255 -31.53 -8.03 13.87
C ASN A 255 -30.57 -8.80 12.95
N TYR A 256 -30.70 -8.61 11.63
CA TYR A 256 -29.79 -9.25 10.68
C TYR A 256 -28.36 -8.64 10.75
N ILE A 257 -28.23 -7.33 10.87
CA ILE A 257 -26.92 -6.68 11.06
C ILE A 257 -26.30 -7.18 12.38
N GLU A 258 -27.06 -7.24 13.46
CA GLU A 258 -26.60 -7.76 14.77
C GLU A 258 -26.13 -9.23 14.66
N TYR A 259 -26.87 -10.06 13.92
CA TYR A 259 -26.47 -11.44 13.62
C TYR A 259 -25.13 -11.50 12.87
N LEU A 260 -24.81 -10.55 11.99
CA LEU A 260 -23.56 -10.54 11.22
C LEU A 260 -22.33 -10.19 12.08
N ILE A 261 -22.47 -9.42 13.15
CA ILE A 261 -21.35 -8.85 13.92
C ILE A 261 -20.35 -9.92 14.40
N PRO A 262 -20.76 -11.04 15.00
CA PRO A 262 -19.82 -12.08 15.46
C PRO A 262 -19.01 -12.73 14.34
N PHE A 263 -19.48 -12.61 13.10
CA PHE A 263 -18.82 -13.19 11.91
C PHE A 263 -17.85 -12.22 11.21
N ILE A 264 -17.67 -11.01 11.76
CA ILE A 264 -16.70 -10.06 11.24
C ILE A 264 -15.30 -10.40 11.77
N HIS A 265 -14.76 -11.49 11.26
CA HIS A 265 -13.40 -11.91 11.56
C HIS A 265 -12.73 -12.54 10.32
N GLU A 266 -11.42 -12.65 10.37
CA GLU A 266 -10.57 -13.10 9.26
C GLU A 266 -11.04 -14.44 8.66
N LYS A 267 -11.27 -15.43 9.50
CA LYS A 267 -11.45 -16.84 9.10
C LYS A 267 -12.87 -17.21 8.68
N ASN A 268 -13.84 -16.31 8.83
CA ASN A 268 -15.23 -16.60 8.48
C ASN A 268 -15.43 -16.73 6.97
N ASP A 269 -16.05 -17.82 6.53
CA ASP A 269 -16.66 -17.92 5.20
C ASP A 269 -18.10 -17.38 5.29
N PRO A 270 -18.43 -16.29 4.58
CA PRO A 270 -19.75 -15.66 4.68
C PRO A 270 -20.86 -16.38 3.91
N GLN A 271 -20.61 -17.55 3.34
CA GLN A 271 -21.63 -18.29 2.55
C GLN A 271 -22.93 -18.59 3.33
N PRO A 272 -22.89 -18.98 4.62
CA PRO A 272 -24.12 -19.16 5.41
C PRO A 272 -24.89 -17.86 5.60
N GLN A 273 -24.18 -16.75 5.84
CA GLN A 273 -24.78 -15.42 6.02
C GLN A 273 -25.44 -14.94 4.71
N ILE A 274 -24.79 -15.11 3.56
CA ILE A 274 -25.34 -14.80 2.23
C ILE A 274 -26.63 -15.61 2.00
N SER A 275 -26.61 -16.91 2.29
CA SER A 275 -27.79 -17.78 2.13
C SER A 275 -28.96 -17.35 3.02
N SER A 276 -28.67 -16.91 4.25
CA SER A 276 -29.68 -16.36 5.17
C SER A 276 -30.28 -15.06 4.64
N LEU A 277 -29.44 -14.16 4.09
CA LEU A 277 -29.87 -12.91 3.48
C LEU A 277 -30.80 -13.15 2.28
N HIS A 278 -30.41 -14.06 1.39
CA HIS A 278 -31.22 -14.41 0.22
C HIS A 278 -32.58 -14.99 0.60
N LYS A 279 -32.62 -15.82 1.65
CA LYS A 279 -33.90 -16.35 2.18
C LYS A 279 -34.77 -15.19 2.65
N MET A 280 -34.23 -14.28 3.46
CA MET A 280 -34.96 -13.11 3.98
C MET A 280 -35.48 -12.21 2.84
N LEU A 281 -34.66 -11.94 1.81
CA LEU A 281 -35.08 -11.17 0.65
C LEU A 281 -36.18 -11.85 -0.16
N LYS A 282 -36.15 -13.18 -0.26
CA LYS A 282 -37.19 -13.96 -0.93
C LYS A 282 -38.53 -13.91 -0.17
N ASP A 283 -38.49 -14.01 1.17
CA ASP A 283 -39.68 -13.93 2.00
C ASP A 283 -40.35 -12.57 1.87
N LYS A 284 -39.54 -11.46 1.73
CA LYS A 284 -40.05 -10.11 1.49
C LYS A 284 -40.77 -9.89 0.16
N GLN A 285 -40.55 -10.73 -0.84
CA GLN A 285 -41.26 -10.63 -2.13
C GLN A 285 -42.75 -10.96 -1.98
N SER A 286 -43.15 -11.66 -0.91
CA SER A 286 -44.55 -12.03 -0.61
C SER A 286 -45.29 -11.02 0.28
N GLU A 287 -44.61 -9.96 0.75
CA GLU A 287 -45.21 -8.90 1.56
C GLU A 287 -46.18 -8.02 0.77
N ALA A 288 -47.12 -7.41 1.49
CA ALA A 288 -48.09 -6.48 0.90
C ALA A 288 -47.37 -5.25 0.30
N LEU A 289 -47.94 -4.73 -0.78
CA LEU A 289 -47.43 -3.48 -1.40
C LEU A 289 -47.64 -2.28 -0.47
N PRO A 290 -46.74 -1.27 -0.51
CA PRO A 290 -46.87 -0.05 0.27
C PRO A 290 -48.18 0.70 -0.05
N GLU A 291 -48.85 1.21 0.96
CA GLU A 291 -50.10 1.97 0.82
C GLU A 291 -49.86 3.46 0.58
N SER A 292 -48.72 3.99 0.98
CA SER A 292 -48.35 5.38 0.83
C SER A 292 -47.03 5.60 0.10
N ARG A 293 -46.85 6.80 -0.48
CA ARG A 293 -45.59 7.20 -1.10
C ARG A 293 -44.43 7.19 -0.11
N ILE A 294 -44.64 7.65 1.13
CA ILE A 294 -43.62 7.70 2.18
C ILE A 294 -43.19 6.29 2.54
N GLU A 295 -44.13 5.38 2.72
CA GLU A 295 -43.84 3.97 2.98
C GLU A 295 -43.08 3.33 1.83
N PHE A 296 -43.49 3.60 0.58
CA PHE A 296 -42.79 3.11 -0.60
C PHE A 296 -41.35 3.60 -0.65
N GLU A 297 -41.10 4.91 -0.45
CA GLU A 297 -39.74 5.46 -0.44
C GLU A 297 -38.90 4.86 0.69
N SER A 298 -39.46 4.67 1.88
CA SER A 298 -38.78 4.07 3.03
C SER A 298 -38.43 2.59 2.82
N LYS A 299 -39.38 1.78 2.31
CA LYS A 299 -39.16 0.36 1.98
C LYS A 299 -38.17 0.19 0.84
N ALA A 300 -38.21 1.08 -0.16
CA ALA A 300 -37.19 1.10 -1.24
C ALA A 300 -35.77 1.35 -0.70
N MET A 301 -35.62 2.27 0.26
CA MET A 301 -34.33 2.48 0.92
C MET A 301 -33.86 1.26 1.71
N LEU A 302 -34.78 0.59 2.44
CA LEU A 302 -34.44 -0.66 3.12
C LEU A 302 -33.94 -1.74 2.15
N LEU A 303 -34.59 -1.89 0.99
CA LEU A 303 -34.16 -2.85 -0.02
C LEU A 303 -32.75 -2.54 -0.51
N HIS A 304 -32.44 -1.27 -0.76
CA HIS A 304 -31.07 -0.86 -1.13
C HIS A 304 -30.06 -1.15 -0.02
N ILE A 305 -30.44 -1.04 1.25
CA ILE A 305 -29.54 -1.37 2.38
C ILE A 305 -29.28 -2.89 2.42
N TYR A 306 -30.28 -3.72 2.15
CA TYR A 306 -30.07 -5.18 2.01
C TYR A 306 -29.11 -5.51 0.86
N MET A 307 -29.19 -4.80 -0.27
CA MET A 307 -28.25 -4.97 -1.37
C MET A 307 -26.83 -4.56 -0.97
N ASP A 308 -26.67 -3.49 -0.19
CA ASP A 308 -25.36 -3.10 0.35
C ASP A 308 -24.79 -4.18 1.29
N LEU A 309 -25.63 -4.78 2.14
CA LEU A 309 -25.21 -5.89 3.01
C LEU A 309 -24.81 -7.13 2.19
N GLU A 310 -25.50 -7.40 1.11
CA GLU A 310 -25.14 -8.46 0.17
C GLU A 310 -23.76 -8.20 -0.42
N GLU A 311 -23.48 -6.98 -0.91
CA GLU A 311 -22.18 -6.58 -1.44
C GLU A 311 -21.08 -6.65 -0.36
N PHE A 312 -21.38 -6.23 0.88
CA PHE A 312 -20.49 -6.36 2.02
C PHE A 312 -20.04 -7.81 2.25
N LEU A 313 -20.97 -8.75 2.19
CA LEU A 313 -20.71 -10.18 2.35
C LEU A 313 -19.94 -10.76 1.14
N TYR A 314 -20.33 -10.39 -0.09
CA TYR A 314 -19.62 -10.84 -1.29
C TYR A 314 -18.19 -10.31 -1.37
N THR A 315 -17.93 -9.11 -0.86
CA THR A 315 -16.57 -8.57 -0.76
C THR A 315 -15.70 -9.49 0.11
N LYS A 316 -16.23 -9.96 1.24
CA LYS A 316 -15.56 -10.96 2.08
C LYS A 316 -15.44 -12.32 1.39
N LYS A 317 -16.51 -12.78 0.72
CA LYS A 317 -16.49 -14.05 -0.02
C LYS A 317 -15.39 -14.06 -1.08
N LYS A 318 -15.26 -13.00 -1.84
CA LYS A 318 -14.20 -12.84 -2.85
C LYS A 318 -12.81 -12.98 -2.23
N PHE A 319 -12.56 -12.36 -1.07
CA PHE A 319 -11.29 -12.51 -0.35
C PHE A 319 -11.02 -13.96 0.04
N ILE A 320 -12.03 -14.67 0.59
CA ILE A 320 -11.93 -16.09 0.98
C ILE A 320 -11.63 -16.98 -0.23
N ASP A 321 -12.34 -16.78 -1.34
CA ASP A 321 -12.18 -17.58 -2.56
C ASP A 321 -10.83 -17.37 -3.23
N GLN A 322 -10.25 -16.18 -3.07
CA GLN A 322 -8.90 -15.84 -3.56
C GLN A 322 -7.78 -16.29 -2.61
N THR A 323 -8.10 -16.68 -1.38
CA THR A 323 -7.12 -17.14 -0.40
C THR A 323 -6.81 -18.61 -0.62
N THR A 324 -5.56 -18.91 -0.99
CA THR A 324 -5.13 -20.29 -1.26
C THR A 324 -5.05 -21.14 0.01
N GLU A 325 -5.10 -22.47 -0.12
CA GLU A 325 -4.94 -23.38 1.02
C GLU A 325 -3.55 -23.24 1.70
N GLU A 326 -2.54 -22.84 0.95
CA GLU A 326 -1.22 -22.56 1.51
C GLU A 326 -1.23 -21.29 2.36
N GLN A 327 -1.90 -20.23 1.89
CA GLN A 327 -2.10 -19.00 2.65
C GLN A 327 -2.91 -19.24 3.91
N LYS A 328 -3.98 -20.05 3.84
CA LYS A 328 -4.77 -20.42 5.03
C LYS A 328 -3.93 -21.16 6.06
N LYS A 329 -3.09 -22.12 5.65
CA LYS A 329 -2.17 -22.83 6.56
C LYS A 329 -1.13 -21.92 7.20
N LEU A 330 -0.70 -20.88 6.51
CA LEU A 330 0.32 -19.96 6.98
C LEU A 330 -0.26 -18.89 7.93
N TYR A 331 -1.37 -18.25 7.53
CA TYR A 331 -1.91 -17.07 8.20
C TYR A 331 -3.06 -17.37 9.17
N TRP A 332 -3.81 -18.44 8.98
CA TRP A 332 -4.96 -18.81 9.84
C TRP A 332 -4.57 -19.72 11.03
N ARG A 333 -3.44 -19.48 11.60
CA ARG A 333 -2.94 -20.24 12.76
C ARG A 333 -3.67 -19.90 14.06
#